data_b24c71d362f93a90534a30e3aa8520c6
#
_entry.id   b24c71d362f93a90534a30e3aa8520c6
#
_cell.length_a   1.000
_cell.length_b   1.000
_cell.length_c   1.000
_cell.angle_alpha   90.00
_cell.angle_beta   90.00
_cell.angle_gamma   90.00
#
_symmetry.space_group_name_H-M   'P 1'
#
loop_
_entity.id
_entity.type
_entity.pdbx_description
1 polymer ?
#
loop_
_entity_poly.entity_id
_entity_poly.type
_entity_poly.pdbx_seq_one_letter_code
_entity_poly.pdbx_strand_id
1 'polypeptide(L)'
;MDKNRQIKMITDLIRSGEKKLEDFRLGVEIEHFVIWKDTLKTVSYYGEDGVEATLKELLNDGWTGKYEGEYLLALEKDDLSLTLEPGSQLEISIGAKKRIEDIEKSYLKFLEELLPVLVKKGQLLVSLGYHPVTRIEEIKLLPKKRYDLMFNYFKSRGSHAHNMMKGTGAFQVSIDYSNESDYAKKFRVLNALAPVFYGLFENALFFEGEPCKTHNLRAYVWMNCDNDRAGTVEEALEEHFSYAGYAGYLLGRPPIFTIRGGEIIPTGEAKISDVLDPDSTSVEELEHLMTMFFPDARTKRYIEIRMMDSVPYPLNLAAVALIKGLFYSEDNLEKLHEFSKTIQAADILSSKIELLEKGLEAKLNGKTILDIGKWMVKLAKDALGDEAVYLIPLEQLLEKGKNPYIITKDSYSGSDRRKAIDWAILRR
;
A
#
# COMPACT_ATOMS: atom_id res chain seq x y z
N MET A 1 5.99 8.35 -31.76
CA MET A 1 5.02 9.34 -31.23
C MET A 1 5.76 10.54 -30.67
N ASP A 2 5.14 11.71 -30.59
CA ASP A 2 5.77 12.94 -30.06
C ASP A 2 5.95 12.86 -28.53
N LYS A 3 7.16 12.64 -28.07
CA LYS A 3 7.51 12.49 -26.65
C LYS A 3 7.16 13.73 -25.83
N ASN A 4 7.27 14.92 -26.40
CA ASN A 4 6.94 16.16 -25.68
C ASN A 4 5.43 16.26 -25.42
N ARG A 5 4.60 15.83 -26.36
CA ARG A 5 3.15 15.78 -26.17
C ARG A 5 2.75 14.72 -25.13
N GLN A 6 3.44 13.58 -25.11
CA GLN A 6 3.22 12.53 -24.11
C GLN A 6 3.58 13.03 -22.71
N ILE A 7 4.76 13.67 -22.55
CA ILE A 7 5.17 14.30 -21.29
C ILE A 7 4.13 15.33 -20.85
N LYS A 8 3.71 16.21 -21.77
CA LYS A 8 2.70 17.22 -21.47
C LYS A 8 1.39 16.59 -20.97
N MET A 9 0.90 15.54 -21.63
CA MET A 9 -0.35 14.86 -21.23
C MET A 9 -0.28 14.30 -19.81
N ILE A 10 0.83 13.63 -19.46
CA ILE A 10 1.05 13.09 -18.11
C ILE A 10 1.19 14.23 -17.09
N THR A 11 1.97 15.27 -17.40
CA THR A 11 2.16 16.41 -16.47
C THR A 11 0.88 17.21 -16.25
N ASP A 12 0.04 17.36 -17.26
CA ASP A 12 -1.26 18.05 -17.12
C ASP A 12 -2.19 17.24 -16.22
N LEU A 13 -2.18 15.91 -16.31
CA LEU A 13 -2.95 15.04 -15.41
C LEU A 13 -2.45 15.17 -13.96
N ILE A 14 -1.14 15.11 -13.73
CA ILE A 14 -0.56 15.28 -12.38
C ILE A 14 -0.93 16.68 -11.84
N ARG A 15 -0.71 17.74 -12.64
CA ARG A 15 -1.05 19.11 -12.27
C ARG A 15 -2.53 19.30 -11.91
N SER A 16 -3.43 18.55 -12.55
CA SER A 16 -4.86 18.61 -12.22
C SER A 16 -5.20 18.14 -10.80
N GLY A 17 -4.25 17.51 -10.11
CA GLY A 17 -4.35 17.09 -8.71
C GLY A 17 -3.94 18.16 -7.70
N GLU A 18 -3.39 19.30 -8.14
CA GLU A 18 -2.99 20.41 -7.25
C GLU A 18 -4.18 20.96 -6.47
N LYS A 19 -4.00 21.16 -5.17
CA LYS A 19 -5.03 21.67 -4.25
C LYS A 19 -4.45 22.74 -3.32
N LYS A 20 -5.29 23.63 -2.83
CA LYS A 20 -4.88 24.51 -1.74
C LYS A 20 -4.66 23.71 -0.46
N LEU A 21 -3.74 24.14 0.39
CA LEU A 21 -3.41 23.47 1.65
C LEU A 21 -4.66 23.23 2.54
N GLU A 22 -5.57 24.21 2.57
CA GLU A 22 -6.83 24.13 3.32
C GLU A 22 -7.78 23.01 2.82
N ASP A 23 -7.58 22.53 1.59
CA ASP A 23 -8.38 21.49 0.95
C ASP A 23 -7.70 20.10 0.99
N PHE A 24 -6.51 20.01 1.56
CA PHE A 24 -5.79 18.74 1.67
C PHE A 24 -6.56 17.71 2.46
N ARG A 25 -6.58 16.50 1.93
CA ARG A 25 -7.27 15.33 2.49
C ARG A 25 -6.35 14.10 2.44
N LEU A 26 -6.69 13.10 3.21
CA LEU A 26 -6.04 11.81 3.24
C LEU A 26 -7.00 10.75 2.72
N GLY A 27 -6.59 10.00 1.70
CA GLY A 27 -7.24 8.76 1.27
C GLY A 27 -6.56 7.59 1.94
N VAL A 28 -7.32 6.54 2.25
CA VAL A 28 -6.79 5.36 2.94
C VAL A 28 -7.30 4.10 2.27
N GLU A 29 -6.39 3.15 2.01
CA GLU A 29 -6.69 1.81 1.51
C GLU A 29 -6.09 0.79 2.47
N ILE A 30 -6.91 -0.15 2.97
CA ILE A 30 -6.50 -1.14 3.98
C ILE A 30 -6.85 -2.53 3.48
N GLU A 31 -5.84 -3.35 3.25
CA GLU A 31 -6.02 -4.75 2.88
C GLU A 31 -6.09 -5.63 4.13
N HIS A 32 -7.00 -6.60 4.10
CA HIS A 32 -7.22 -7.55 5.18
C HIS A 32 -7.26 -8.97 4.64
N PHE A 33 -6.84 -9.94 5.45
CA PHE A 33 -7.08 -11.34 5.15
C PHE A 33 -8.30 -11.85 5.89
N VAL A 34 -9.17 -12.57 5.18
CA VAL A 34 -10.20 -13.41 5.80
C VAL A 34 -9.62 -14.82 5.95
N ILE A 35 -9.58 -15.32 7.18
CA ILE A 35 -9.02 -16.64 7.49
C ILE A 35 -10.00 -17.48 8.30
N TRP A 36 -9.92 -18.81 8.17
CA TRP A 36 -10.67 -19.74 8.99
C TRP A 36 -10.17 -19.70 10.44
N LYS A 37 -11.09 -19.61 11.40
CA LYS A 37 -10.77 -19.53 12.83
C LYS A 37 -9.95 -20.73 13.32
N ASP A 38 -10.26 -21.92 12.85
CA ASP A 38 -9.69 -23.17 13.36
C ASP A 38 -8.34 -23.50 12.71
N THR A 39 -8.21 -23.25 11.41
CA THR A 39 -7.02 -23.63 10.63
C THR A 39 -6.07 -22.48 10.35
N LEU A 40 -6.52 -21.24 10.52
CA LEU A 40 -5.85 -19.99 10.11
C LEU A 40 -5.56 -19.91 8.60
N LYS A 41 -6.09 -20.84 7.80
CA LYS A 41 -5.97 -20.82 6.35
C LYS A 41 -6.85 -19.74 5.76
N THR A 42 -6.37 -19.14 4.68
CA THR A 42 -7.10 -18.13 3.90
C THR A 42 -8.42 -18.68 3.38
N VAL A 43 -9.47 -17.86 3.51
CA VAL A 43 -10.77 -18.14 2.90
C VAL A 43 -10.69 -17.83 1.41
N SER A 44 -11.08 -18.79 0.57
CA SER A 44 -11.14 -18.61 -0.88
C SER A 44 -12.25 -17.63 -1.28
N TYR A 45 -12.09 -16.96 -2.43
CA TYR A 45 -13.21 -16.26 -3.07
C TYR A 45 -14.42 -17.18 -3.28
N TYR A 46 -14.16 -18.42 -3.69
CA TYR A 46 -15.15 -19.39 -4.12
C TYR A 46 -15.72 -20.23 -2.97
N GLY A 47 -16.96 -20.71 -3.14
CA GLY A 47 -17.64 -21.63 -2.21
C GLY A 47 -18.75 -20.96 -1.39
N GLU A 48 -19.54 -21.78 -0.71
CA GLU A 48 -20.72 -21.32 0.06
C GLU A 48 -20.37 -20.35 1.17
N ASP A 49 -19.20 -20.52 1.80
CA ASP A 49 -18.66 -19.62 2.83
C ASP A 49 -17.46 -18.81 2.31
N GLY A 50 -17.29 -18.72 0.99
CA GLY A 50 -16.24 -17.95 0.35
C GLY A 50 -16.40 -16.45 0.54
N VAL A 51 -15.36 -15.69 0.13
CA VAL A 51 -15.39 -14.22 0.25
C VAL A 51 -16.52 -13.63 -0.60
N GLU A 52 -16.85 -14.20 -1.80
CA GLU A 52 -18.00 -13.76 -2.60
C GLU A 52 -19.32 -13.89 -1.83
N ALA A 53 -19.51 -14.99 -1.10
CA ALA A 53 -20.70 -15.19 -0.28
C ALA A 53 -20.80 -14.14 0.85
N THR A 54 -19.65 -13.70 1.39
CA THR A 54 -19.60 -12.59 2.36
C THR A 54 -20.00 -11.27 1.70
N LEU A 55 -19.50 -10.96 0.49
CA LEU A 55 -19.94 -9.78 -0.26
C LEU A 55 -21.43 -9.80 -0.55
N LYS A 56 -21.99 -10.97 -0.93
CA LYS A 56 -23.44 -11.13 -1.20
C LYS A 56 -24.29 -10.90 0.06
N GLU A 57 -23.82 -11.27 1.24
CA GLU A 57 -24.53 -10.97 2.50
C GLU A 57 -24.56 -9.46 2.79
N LEU A 58 -23.46 -8.74 2.55
CA LEU A 58 -23.36 -7.29 2.75
C LEU A 58 -24.30 -6.48 1.81
N LEU A 59 -24.72 -7.02 0.66
CA LEU A 59 -25.72 -6.37 -0.18
C LEU A 59 -27.02 -6.10 0.59
N ASN A 60 -27.39 -6.94 1.57
CA ASN A 60 -28.57 -6.76 2.40
C ASN A 60 -28.44 -5.56 3.37
N ASP A 61 -27.21 -5.11 3.62
CA ASP A 61 -26.92 -3.97 4.51
C ASP A 61 -26.79 -2.64 3.72
N GLY A 62 -27.26 -2.61 2.46
CA GLY A 62 -27.33 -1.41 1.63
C GLY A 62 -26.05 -1.13 0.84
N TRP A 63 -25.15 -2.10 0.70
CA TRP A 63 -24.03 -2.04 -0.25
C TRP A 63 -24.52 -2.26 -1.69
N THR A 64 -23.86 -1.59 -2.64
CA THR A 64 -24.12 -1.76 -4.08
C THR A 64 -23.01 -2.60 -4.70
N GLY A 65 -23.39 -3.67 -5.41
CA GLY A 65 -22.44 -4.61 -6.02
C GLY A 65 -21.87 -4.13 -7.36
N LYS A 66 -20.58 -4.40 -7.57
CA LYS A 66 -19.91 -4.26 -8.88
C LYS A 66 -19.52 -5.64 -9.38
N TYR A 67 -19.90 -5.95 -10.61
CA TYR A 67 -19.78 -7.27 -11.20
C TYR A 67 -18.87 -7.25 -12.44
N GLU A 68 -18.15 -8.35 -12.65
CA GLU A 68 -17.52 -8.69 -13.92
C GLU A 68 -18.11 -10.04 -14.39
N GLY A 69 -18.98 -9.99 -15.39
CA GLY A 69 -19.85 -11.14 -15.74
C GLY A 69 -20.80 -11.49 -14.60
N GLU A 70 -20.73 -12.72 -14.10
CA GLU A 70 -21.53 -13.22 -12.97
C GLU A 70 -20.87 -13.03 -11.61
N TYR A 71 -19.59 -12.62 -11.57
CA TYR A 71 -18.78 -12.55 -10.36
C TYR A 71 -18.93 -11.20 -9.66
N LEU A 72 -19.28 -11.22 -8.38
CA LEU A 72 -19.34 -10.02 -7.53
C LEU A 72 -17.92 -9.71 -7.01
N LEU A 73 -17.30 -8.65 -7.52
CA LEU A 73 -15.88 -8.36 -7.27
C LEU A 73 -15.62 -7.11 -6.41
N ALA A 74 -16.64 -6.28 -6.19
CA ALA A 74 -16.53 -5.11 -5.32
C ALA A 74 -17.89 -4.67 -4.81
N LEU A 75 -17.88 -3.90 -3.73
CA LEU A 75 -19.05 -3.25 -3.15
C LEU A 75 -18.77 -1.78 -2.94
N GLU A 76 -19.80 -0.95 -3.07
CA GLU A 76 -19.75 0.49 -2.77
C GLU A 76 -20.88 0.87 -1.82
N LYS A 77 -20.58 1.72 -0.85
CA LYS A 77 -21.56 2.30 0.07
C LYS A 77 -21.06 3.64 0.59
N ASP A 78 -21.85 4.70 0.44
CA ASP A 78 -21.47 6.06 0.81
C ASP A 78 -20.12 6.46 0.17
N ASP A 79 -19.09 6.67 1.01
CA ASP A 79 -17.71 6.98 0.61
C ASP A 79 -16.76 5.79 0.78
N LEU A 80 -17.29 4.59 0.94
CA LEU A 80 -16.54 3.35 1.09
C LEU A 80 -16.57 2.54 -0.21
N SER A 81 -15.43 1.99 -0.59
CA SER A 81 -15.32 0.99 -1.64
C SER A 81 -14.61 -0.24 -1.07
N LEU A 82 -15.26 -1.39 -1.12
CA LEU A 82 -14.70 -2.68 -0.73
C LEU A 82 -14.35 -3.47 -1.98
N THR A 83 -13.07 -3.65 -2.24
CA THR A 83 -12.54 -4.36 -3.40
C THR A 83 -11.83 -5.64 -3.00
N LEU A 84 -11.47 -6.46 -4.00
CA LEU A 84 -10.76 -7.71 -3.80
C LEU A 84 -9.44 -7.70 -4.57
N GLU A 85 -8.37 -8.04 -3.86
CA GLU A 85 -7.04 -8.27 -4.39
C GLU A 85 -6.89 -9.72 -4.94
N PRO A 86 -5.88 -10.04 -5.78
CA PRO A 86 -5.80 -11.30 -6.52
C PRO A 86 -5.91 -12.58 -5.69
N GLY A 87 -5.50 -12.55 -4.42
CA GLY A 87 -5.60 -13.67 -3.47
C GLY A 87 -6.83 -13.62 -2.58
N SER A 88 -7.85 -12.85 -2.94
CA SER A 88 -9.09 -12.61 -2.17
C SER A 88 -8.90 -11.76 -0.91
N GLN A 89 -7.80 -11.00 -0.80
CA GLN A 89 -7.66 -10.01 0.26
C GLN A 89 -8.78 -8.98 0.12
N LEU A 90 -9.44 -8.65 1.24
CA LEU A 90 -10.43 -7.58 1.31
C LEU A 90 -9.74 -6.23 1.45
N GLU A 91 -9.86 -5.38 0.45
CA GLU A 91 -9.38 -4.01 0.50
C GLU A 91 -10.53 -3.05 0.73
N ILE A 92 -10.50 -2.31 1.83
CA ILE A 92 -11.40 -1.19 2.07
C ILE A 92 -10.71 0.13 1.73
N SER A 93 -11.26 0.84 0.75
CA SER A 93 -10.87 2.21 0.43
C SER A 93 -11.86 3.17 1.09
N ILE A 94 -11.32 4.13 1.85
CA ILE A 94 -12.10 5.19 2.51
C ILE A 94 -11.91 6.48 1.74
N GLY A 95 -13.01 7.10 1.32
CA GLY A 95 -13.00 8.39 0.63
C GLY A 95 -12.22 9.46 1.39
N ALA A 96 -11.48 10.29 0.65
CA ALA A 96 -10.53 11.23 1.22
C ALA A 96 -11.13 12.19 2.26
N LYS A 97 -10.56 12.26 3.46
CA LYS A 97 -11.01 13.04 4.62
C LYS A 97 -9.98 14.06 5.08
N LYS A 98 -10.43 15.15 5.68
CA LYS A 98 -9.56 16.16 6.32
C LYS A 98 -9.13 15.71 7.73
N ARG A 99 -10.01 15.05 8.47
CA ARG A 99 -9.77 14.63 9.86
C ARG A 99 -9.61 13.11 9.96
N ILE A 100 -8.70 12.71 10.84
CA ILE A 100 -8.44 11.30 11.14
C ILE A 100 -9.66 10.66 11.82
N GLU A 101 -10.36 11.41 12.65
CA GLU A 101 -11.61 10.98 13.29
C GLU A 101 -12.68 10.52 12.28
N ASP A 102 -12.77 11.20 11.12
CA ASP A 102 -13.72 10.82 10.08
C ASP A 102 -13.30 9.52 9.37
N ILE A 103 -11.98 9.30 9.19
CA ILE A 103 -11.44 8.02 8.71
C ILE A 103 -11.76 6.91 9.70
N GLU A 104 -11.51 7.15 10.99
CA GLU A 104 -11.82 6.20 12.07
C GLU A 104 -13.29 5.80 12.08
N LYS A 105 -14.20 6.77 12.04
CA LYS A 105 -15.65 6.50 12.00
C LYS A 105 -16.05 5.65 10.82
N SER A 106 -15.55 5.96 9.62
CA SER A 106 -15.83 5.18 8.41
C SER A 106 -15.28 3.76 8.52
N TYR A 107 -14.06 3.59 9.05
CA TYR A 107 -13.44 2.28 9.22
C TYR A 107 -14.17 1.42 10.27
N LEU A 108 -14.50 2.00 11.42
CA LEU A 108 -15.22 1.27 12.47
C LEU A 108 -16.62 0.87 12.02
N LYS A 109 -17.34 1.73 11.28
CA LYS A 109 -18.63 1.40 10.67
C LYS A 109 -18.52 0.19 9.72
N PHE A 110 -17.49 0.16 8.89
CA PHE A 110 -17.21 -1.00 8.02
C PHE A 110 -17.00 -2.28 8.84
N LEU A 111 -16.19 -2.23 9.90
CA LEU A 111 -15.96 -3.39 10.77
C LEU A 111 -17.24 -3.86 11.49
N GLU A 112 -18.10 -2.94 11.93
CA GLU A 112 -19.38 -3.26 12.56
C GLU A 112 -20.32 -4.05 11.64
N GLU A 113 -20.27 -3.78 10.32
CA GLU A 113 -21.08 -4.49 9.32
C GLU A 113 -20.42 -5.82 8.91
N LEU A 114 -19.11 -5.87 8.72
CA LEU A 114 -18.42 -7.06 8.21
C LEU A 114 -18.21 -8.16 9.26
N LEU A 115 -17.75 -7.78 10.48
CA LEU A 115 -17.34 -8.77 11.47
C LEU A 115 -18.44 -9.77 11.87
N PRO A 116 -19.72 -9.38 12.04
CA PRO A 116 -20.79 -10.34 12.33
C PRO A 116 -20.98 -11.41 11.25
N VAL A 117 -20.83 -11.02 9.99
CA VAL A 117 -20.94 -11.94 8.84
C VAL A 117 -19.83 -13.00 8.90
N LEU A 118 -18.59 -12.57 9.13
CA LEU A 118 -17.44 -13.47 9.24
C LEU A 118 -17.53 -14.40 10.45
N VAL A 119 -17.91 -13.86 11.63
CA VAL A 119 -18.07 -14.66 12.87
C VAL A 119 -19.10 -15.76 12.70
N LYS A 120 -20.23 -15.49 12.04
CA LYS A 120 -21.28 -16.47 11.74
C LYS A 120 -20.76 -17.65 10.90
N LYS A 121 -19.78 -17.39 10.03
CA LYS A 121 -19.13 -18.40 9.17
C LYS A 121 -17.91 -19.08 9.82
N GLY A 122 -17.59 -18.77 11.09
CA GLY A 122 -16.38 -19.28 11.73
C GLY A 122 -15.07 -18.72 11.15
N GLN A 123 -15.12 -17.50 10.66
CA GLN A 123 -14.02 -16.78 10.03
C GLN A 123 -13.55 -15.61 10.90
N LEU A 124 -12.35 -15.12 10.60
CA LEU A 124 -11.70 -14.00 11.25
C LEU A 124 -11.20 -13.02 10.20
N LEU A 125 -11.24 -11.74 10.53
CA LEU A 125 -10.58 -10.68 9.79
C LEU A 125 -9.26 -10.34 10.47
N VAL A 126 -8.16 -10.36 9.72
CA VAL A 126 -6.83 -10.07 10.27
C VAL A 126 -6.09 -9.03 9.41
N SER A 127 -5.36 -8.14 10.06
CA SER A 127 -4.46 -7.19 9.43
C SER A 127 -3.02 -7.66 9.62
N LEU A 128 -2.43 -8.22 8.58
CA LEU A 128 -1.07 -8.75 8.54
C LEU A 128 -0.41 -8.37 7.21
N GLY A 129 0.91 -8.35 7.16
CA GLY A 129 1.65 -8.10 5.92
C GLY A 129 1.71 -9.30 4.97
N TYR A 130 1.43 -10.50 5.49
CA TYR A 130 1.40 -11.74 4.69
C TYR A 130 0.49 -12.78 5.35
N HIS A 131 0.02 -13.78 4.56
CA HIS A 131 -0.79 -14.88 5.08
C HIS A 131 -0.08 -15.66 6.18
N PRO A 132 -0.77 -15.99 7.30
CA PRO A 132 -0.10 -16.63 8.43
C PRO A 132 0.21 -18.12 8.22
N VAL A 133 -0.50 -18.80 7.32
CA VAL A 133 -0.40 -20.26 7.12
C VAL A 133 -0.42 -20.67 5.66
N THR A 134 -1.28 -20.05 4.84
CA THR A 134 -1.57 -20.51 3.49
C THR A 134 -0.42 -20.18 2.53
N ARG A 135 0.01 -21.16 1.74
CA ARG A 135 0.96 -20.95 0.64
C ARG A 135 0.25 -20.35 -0.57
N ILE A 136 0.95 -19.53 -1.35
CA ILE A 136 0.33 -18.89 -2.53
C ILE A 136 -0.14 -19.91 -3.59
N GLU A 137 0.46 -21.10 -3.67
CA GLU A 137 0.03 -22.15 -4.58
C GLU A 137 -1.35 -22.72 -4.22
N GLU A 138 -1.74 -22.66 -2.93
CA GLU A 138 -3.05 -23.07 -2.44
C GLU A 138 -4.14 -22.02 -2.70
N ILE A 139 -3.75 -20.76 -2.97
CA ILE A 139 -4.67 -19.65 -3.16
C ILE A 139 -5.12 -19.59 -4.62
N LYS A 140 -6.42 -19.77 -4.85
CA LYS A 140 -7.03 -19.57 -6.17
C LYS A 140 -7.07 -18.10 -6.53
N LEU A 141 -6.75 -17.82 -7.79
CA LEU A 141 -6.82 -16.46 -8.31
C LEU A 141 -8.27 -15.99 -8.39
N LEU A 142 -8.50 -14.73 -8.04
CA LEU A 142 -9.79 -14.05 -8.20
C LEU A 142 -10.22 -14.06 -9.68
N PRO A 143 -11.50 -14.31 -10.02
CA PRO A 143 -11.99 -14.37 -11.41
C PRO A 143 -12.13 -12.96 -12.03
N LYS A 144 -10.99 -12.29 -12.26
CA LYS A 144 -10.90 -10.96 -12.83
C LYS A 144 -9.91 -10.96 -13.99
N LYS A 145 -10.37 -10.66 -15.19
CA LYS A 145 -9.58 -10.77 -16.44
C LYS A 145 -8.20 -10.08 -16.35
N ARG A 146 -8.14 -8.92 -15.70
CA ARG A 146 -6.86 -8.21 -15.50
C ARG A 146 -5.87 -9.03 -14.66
N TYR A 147 -6.34 -9.79 -13.67
CA TYR A 147 -5.48 -10.58 -12.80
C TYR A 147 -4.93 -11.84 -13.50
N ASP A 148 -5.69 -12.42 -14.42
CA ASP A 148 -5.19 -13.51 -15.26
C ASP A 148 -4.03 -13.04 -16.14
N LEU A 149 -4.14 -11.84 -16.74
CA LEU A 149 -3.07 -11.26 -17.54
C LEU A 149 -1.84 -10.93 -16.70
N MET A 150 -2.04 -10.29 -15.54
CA MET A 150 -0.94 -9.98 -14.62
C MET A 150 -0.26 -11.26 -14.10
N PHE A 151 -1.03 -12.26 -13.71
CA PHE A 151 -0.50 -13.54 -13.24
C PHE A 151 0.35 -14.24 -14.30
N ASN A 152 -0.13 -14.25 -15.56
CA ASN A 152 0.64 -14.81 -16.68
C ASN A 152 1.91 -14.00 -16.97
N TYR A 153 1.83 -12.67 -16.95
CA TYR A 153 2.97 -11.79 -17.13
C TYR A 153 4.05 -12.04 -16.07
N PHE A 154 3.66 -12.17 -14.81
CA PHE A 154 4.57 -12.35 -13.68
C PHE A 154 5.24 -13.73 -13.61
N LYS A 155 4.82 -14.72 -14.40
CA LYS A 155 5.51 -16.03 -14.50
C LYS A 155 6.98 -15.93 -14.93
N SER A 156 7.34 -14.90 -15.72
CA SER A 156 8.68 -14.68 -16.24
C SER A 156 9.43 -13.54 -15.57
N ARG A 157 8.89 -12.99 -14.47
CA ARG A 157 9.50 -11.88 -13.72
C ARG A 157 10.19 -12.40 -12.44
N GLY A 158 10.46 -11.54 -11.49
CA GLY A 158 11.17 -11.93 -10.26
C GLY A 158 10.59 -13.13 -9.52
N SER A 159 11.39 -13.76 -8.67
CA SER A 159 11.05 -15.01 -7.97
C SER A 159 9.83 -14.90 -7.03
N HIS A 160 9.44 -13.70 -6.64
CA HIS A 160 8.34 -13.46 -5.69
C HIS A 160 7.20 -12.60 -6.25
N ALA A 161 7.09 -12.47 -7.58
CA ALA A 161 6.01 -11.69 -8.20
C ALA A 161 4.62 -12.25 -7.88
N HIS A 162 4.45 -13.57 -7.84
CA HIS A 162 3.20 -14.19 -7.43
C HIS A 162 2.94 -14.09 -5.91
N ASN A 163 4.00 -14.08 -5.09
CA ASN A 163 3.88 -13.82 -3.64
C ASN A 163 3.37 -12.39 -3.40
N MET A 164 3.87 -11.41 -4.16
CA MET A 164 3.37 -10.03 -4.13
C MET A 164 1.87 -10.01 -4.44
N MET A 165 1.43 -10.63 -5.54
CA MET A 165 0.04 -10.59 -5.99
C MET A 165 -0.94 -11.22 -5.00
N LYS A 166 -0.63 -12.44 -4.53
CA LYS A 166 -1.59 -13.26 -3.78
C LYS A 166 -1.33 -13.31 -2.28
N GLY A 167 -0.12 -12.95 -1.85
CA GLY A 167 0.35 -13.21 -0.49
C GLY A 167 0.42 -12.00 0.42
N THR A 168 0.66 -10.80 -0.13
CA THR A 168 0.87 -9.60 0.69
C THR A 168 -0.43 -8.91 1.09
N GLY A 169 -0.42 -8.24 2.24
CA GLY A 169 -1.45 -7.30 2.67
C GLY A 169 -0.83 -5.94 2.98
N ALA A 170 -1.37 -4.88 2.38
CA ALA A 170 -0.85 -3.53 2.47
C ALA A 170 -1.76 -2.58 3.26
N PHE A 171 -1.14 -1.52 3.76
CA PHE A 171 -1.79 -0.29 4.19
C PHE A 171 -1.24 0.87 3.36
N GLN A 172 -2.11 1.57 2.66
CA GLN A 172 -1.75 2.64 1.74
C GLN A 172 -2.42 3.94 2.16
N VAL A 173 -1.67 5.04 2.08
CA VAL A 173 -2.18 6.38 2.39
C VAL A 173 -1.89 7.31 1.21
N SER A 174 -2.92 7.98 0.74
CA SER A 174 -2.84 8.97 -0.32
C SER A 174 -2.81 10.37 0.25
N ILE A 175 -1.87 11.19 -0.22
CA ILE A 175 -1.67 12.59 0.19
C ILE A 175 -1.76 13.55 -0.99
N ASP A 176 -2.27 14.74 -0.73
CA ASP A 176 -2.37 15.83 -1.69
C ASP A 176 -1.08 16.67 -1.76
N TYR A 177 -0.96 17.45 -2.82
CA TYR A 177 0.10 18.47 -3.03
C TYR A 177 -0.49 19.76 -3.59
N SER A 178 0.21 20.88 -3.31
CA SER A 178 -0.29 22.21 -3.68
C SER A 178 0.22 22.72 -5.02
N ASN A 179 1.39 22.28 -5.42
CA ASN A 179 2.06 22.66 -6.65
C ASN A 179 3.23 21.72 -6.94
N GLU A 180 3.91 21.90 -8.06
CA GLU A 180 5.02 21.05 -8.49
C GLU A 180 6.20 21.02 -7.50
N SER A 181 6.51 22.13 -6.83
CA SER A 181 7.60 22.18 -5.85
C SER A 181 7.24 21.38 -4.58
N ASP A 182 6.02 21.52 -4.06
CA ASP A 182 5.51 20.74 -2.93
C ASP A 182 5.46 19.24 -3.27
N TYR A 183 4.97 18.92 -4.47
CA TYR A 183 4.99 17.54 -4.99
C TYR A 183 6.41 16.96 -5.01
N ALA A 184 7.37 17.68 -5.61
CA ALA A 184 8.73 17.18 -5.75
C ALA A 184 9.39 16.93 -4.39
N LYS A 185 9.20 17.85 -3.41
CA LYS A 185 9.68 17.68 -2.03
C LYS A 185 9.06 16.44 -1.37
N LYS A 186 7.73 16.32 -1.41
CA LYS A 186 7.00 15.17 -0.83
C LYS A 186 7.46 13.85 -1.45
N PHE A 187 7.54 13.83 -2.78
CA PHE A 187 7.88 12.61 -3.52
C PHE A 187 9.34 12.19 -3.28
N ARG A 188 10.28 13.16 -3.21
CA ARG A 188 11.67 12.91 -2.81
C ARG A 188 11.75 12.32 -1.40
N VAL A 189 11.10 12.95 -0.42
CA VAL A 189 11.12 12.49 0.98
C VAL A 189 10.57 11.08 1.10
N LEU A 190 9.46 10.78 0.44
CA LEU A 190 8.85 9.44 0.46
C LEU A 190 9.78 8.36 -0.11
N ASN A 191 10.45 8.63 -1.22
CA ASN A 191 11.41 7.70 -1.81
C ASN A 191 12.65 7.53 -0.93
N ALA A 192 13.22 8.63 -0.43
CA ALA A 192 14.41 8.61 0.42
C ALA A 192 14.17 7.90 1.76
N LEU A 193 12.99 8.09 2.37
CA LEU A 193 12.61 7.50 3.66
C LEU A 193 11.81 6.20 3.54
N ALA A 194 11.69 5.62 2.35
CA ALA A 194 10.99 4.36 2.14
C ALA A 194 11.44 3.25 3.12
N PRO A 195 12.74 3.04 3.39
CA PRO A 195 13.20 2.04 4.37
C PRO A 195 12.63 2.26 5.78
N VAL A 196 12.37 3.52 6.16
CA VAL A 196 11.80 3.83 7.49
C VAL A 196 10.35 3.35 7.56
N PHE A 197 9.52 3.66 6.57
CA PHE A 197 8.13 3.20 6.52
C PHE A 197 8.04 1.67 6.48
N TYR A 198 8.89 1.00 5.70
CA TYR A 198 9.02 -0.46 5.71
C TYR A 198 9.33 -0.99 7.11
N GLY A 199 10.30 -0.42 7.81
CA GLY A 199 10.73 -0.88 9.14
C GLY A 199 9.72 -0.63 10.24
N LEU A 200 9.09 0.55 10.26
CA LEU A 200 8.12 0.93 11.30
C LEU A 200 6.85 0.08 11.27
N PHE A 201 6.38 -0.27 10.06
CA PHE A 201 5.12 -0.98 9.85
C PHE A 201 5.31 -2.41 9.35
N GLU A 202 6.49 -3.01 9.57
CA GLU A 202 6.75 -4.43 9.33
C GLU A 202 5.79 -5.30 10.17
N ASN A 203 4.97 -6.14 9.50
CA ASN A 203 3.94 -6.96 10.14
C ASN A 203 3.76 -8.34 9.51
N ALA A 204 4.85 -9.03 9.17
CA ALA A 204 4.82 -10.36 8.58
C ALA A 204 5.88 -11.27 9.20
N LEU A 205 5.50 -12.11 10.17
CA LEU A 205 6.39 -13.12 10.76
C LEU A 205 6.42 -14.41 9.93
N PHE A 206 5.36 -14.75 9.20
CA PHE A 206 5.23 -16.00 8.48
C PHE A 206 5.33 -15.77 6.97
N PHE A 207 6.03 -16.65 6.28
CA PHE A 207 6.15 -16.69 4.83
C PHE A 207 5.93 -18.13 4.35
N GLU A 208 4.99 -18.32 3.42
CA GLU A 208 4.64 -19.64 2.88
C GLU A 208 4.36 -20.68 3.98
N GLY A 209 3.68 -20.26 5.03
CA GLY A 209 3.30 -21.12 6.15
C GLY A 209 4.37 -21.38 7.19
N GLU A 210 5.60 -20.87 7.02
CA GLU A 210 6.71 -21.05 7.96
C GLU A 210 7.18 -19.71 8.54
N PRO A 211 7.77 -19.70 9.75
CA PRO A 211 8.38 -18.49 10.28
C PRO A 211 9.46 -17.96 9.33
N CYS A 212 9.36 -16.69 8.96
CA CYS A 212 10.31 -16.05 8.07
C CYS A 212 11.69 -15.95 8.75
N LYS A 213 12.75 -16.22 7.98
CA LYS A 213 14.14 -16.11 8.45
C LYS A 213 14.67 -14.70 8.39
N THR A 214 14.02 -13.84 7.63
CA THR A 214 14.40 -12.45 7.44
C THR A 214 13.37 -11.51 8.08
N HIS A 215 13.79 -10.33 8.46
CA HIS A 215 12.92 -9.21 8.73
C HIS A 215 12.30 -8.70 7.43
N ASN A 216 11.30 -7.87 7.54
CA ASN A 216 10.70 -7.07 6.49
C ASN A 216 10.37 -7.85 5.21
N LEU A 217 9.49 -8.86 5.37
CA LEU A 217 9.06 -9.72 4.27
C LEU A 217 8.53 -8.92 3.07
N ARG A 218 7.82 -7.80 3.33
CA ARG A 218 7.30 -6.95 2.27
C ARG A 218 8.43 -6.38 1.40
N ALA A 219 9.46 -5.78 2.00
CA ALA A 219 10.61 -5.29 1.23
C ALA A 219 11.28 -6.42 0.46
N TYR A 220 11.48 -7.60 1.08
CA TYR A 220 12.04 -8.77 0.43
C TYR A 220 11.24 -9.21 -0.81
N VAL A 221 9.92 -9.32 -0.69
CA VAL A 221 9.03 -9.72 -1.79
C VAL A 221 9.08 -8.70 -2.93
N TRP A 222 8.97 -7.38 -2.61
CA TRP A 222 8.98 -6.33 -3.62
C TRP A 222 10.33 -6.17 -4.33
N MET A 223 11.45 -6.33 -3.63
CA MET A 223 12.80 -6.34 -4.24
C MET A 223 13.03 -7.53 -5.17
N ASN A 224 12.25 -8.60 -5.04
CA ASN A 224 12.32 -9.81 -5.87
C ASN A 224 11.07 -9.99 -6.76
N CYS A 225 10.36 -8.91 -7.08
CA CYS A 225 9.14 -8.93 -7.88
C CYS A 225 9.42 -8.55 -9.35
N ASP A 226 9.43 -7.28 -9.66
CA ASP A 226 9.57 -6.76 -11.03
C ASP A 226 10.28 -5.39 -10.99
N ASN A 227 11.53 -5.37 -11.42
CA ASN A 227 12.38 -4.16 -11.38
C ASN A 227 11.93 -3.05 -12.33
N ASP A 228 11.11 -3.36 -13.34
CA ASP A 228 10.54 -2.34 -14.23
C ASP A 228 9.45 -1.50 -13.54
N ARG A 229 8.83 -2.02 -12.48
CA ARG A 229 7.61 -1.43 -11.88
C ARG A 229 7.67 -1.18 -10.40
N ALA A 230 8.50 -1.93 -9.67
CA ALA A 230 8.57 -1.87 -8.21
C ALA A 230 9.82 -1.13 -7.74
N GLY A 231 9.81 -0.72 -6.47
CA GLY A 231 10.95 -0.15 -5.79
C GLY A 231 10.97 1.37 -5.77
N THR A 232 12.13 1.93 -5.52
CA THR A 232 12.34 3.37 -5.41
C THR A 232 12.36 4.02 -6.80
N VAL A 233 11.71 5.16 -6.94
CA VAL A 233 11.84 6.03 -8.12
C VAL A 233 13.12 6.85 -7.93
N GLU A 234 14.23 6.41 -8.51
CA GLU A 234 15.56 7.02 -8.30
C GLU A 234 15.61 8.46 -8.81
N GLU A 235 14.90 8.76 -9.90
CA GLU A 235 14.76 10.09 -10.47
C GLU A 235 14.21 11.11 -9.45
N ALA A 236 13.44 10.65 -8.45
CA ALA A 236 12.93 11.50 -7.37
C ALA A 236 14.02 12.09 -6.47
N LEU A 237 15.22 11.53 -6.51
CA LEU A 237 16.38 12.00 -5.73
C LEU A 237 17.22 13.04 -6.47
N GLU A 238 16.89 13.34 -7.72
CA GLU A 238 17.55 14.39 -8.48
C GLU A 238 17.16 15.78 -8.00
N GLU A 239 18.06 16.75 -8.10
CA GLU A 239 17.85 18.12 -7.60
C GLU A 239 16.68 18.82 -8.32
N HIS A 240 16.47 18.52 -9.60
CA HIS A 240 15.46 19.17 -10.45
C HIS A 240 14.29 18.23 -10.79
N PHE A 241 13.99 17.27 -9.91
CA PHE A 241 12.83 16.40 -10.12
C PHE A 241 11.52 17.21 -10.19
N SER A 242 10.64 16.77 -11.09
CA SER A 242 9.41 17.51 -11.44
C SER A 242 8.35 16.54 -11.96
N TYR A 243 7.16 17.04 -12.29
CA TYR A 243 6.13 16.27 -13.00
C TYR A 243 6.68 15.66 -14.30
N ALA A 244 7.52 16.40 -15.04
CA ALA A 244 8.15 15.90 -16.25
C ALA A 244 9.16 14.78 -15.96
N GLY A 245 9.86 14.84 -14.83
CA GLY A 245 10.73 13.74 -14.37
C GLY A 245 9.95 12.45 -14.13
N TYR A 246 8.80 12.54 -13.43
CA TYR A 246 7.93 11.36 -13.25
C TYR A 246 7.30 10.87 -14.57
N ALA A 247 6.91 11.78 -15.46
CA ALA A 247 6.45 11.41 -16.81
C ALA A 247 7.55 10.65 -17.59
N GLY A 248 8.80 11.11 -17.51
CA GLY A 248 9.95 10.42 -18.08
C GLY A 248 10.17 9.02 -17.52
N TYR A 249 10.03 8.87 -16.18
CA TYR A 249 10.08 7.58 -15.49
C TYR A 249 9.03 6.61 -16.06
N LEU A 250 7.78 7.04 -16.23
CA LEU A 250 6.71 6.20 -16.78
C LEU A 250 6.94 5.85 -18.25
N LEU A 251 7.26 6.85 -19.10
CA LEU A 251 7.43 6.66 -20.54
C LEU A 251 8.53 5.66 -20.90
N GLY A 252 9.54 5.52 -20.04
CA GLY A 252 10.66 4.62 -20.25
C GLY A 252 10.37 3.14 -19.95
N ARG A 253 9.21 2.81 -19.40
CA ARG A 253 8.90 1.48 -18.85
C ARG A 253 7.71 0.81 -19.54
N PRO A 254 7.70 -0.54 -19.67
CA PRO A 254 6.59 -1.26 -20.27
C PRO A 254 5.41 -1.38 -19.29
N PRO A 255 4.16 -1.04 -19.66
CA PRO A 255 2.97 -1.45 -18.92
C PRO A 255 2.70 -2.94 -19.19
N ILE A 256 1.91 -3.61 -18.32
CA ILE A 256 1.55 -5.01 -18.55
C ILE A 256 0.51 -5.13 -19.66
N PHE A 257 -0.43 -4.21 -19.66
CA PHE A 257 -1.49 -4.05 -20.66
C PHE A 257 -1.99 -2.60 -20.69
N THR A 258 -2.69 -2.24 -21.72
CA THR A 258 -3.45 -0.99 -21.83
C THR A 258 -4.94 -1.29 -21.99
N ILE A 259 -5.77 -0.28 -21.76
CA ILE A 259 -7.21 -0.35 -22.08
C ILE A 259 -7.45 0.62 -23.22
N ARG A 260 -8.18 0.18 -24.26
CA ARG A 260 -8.63 1.04 -25.38
C ARG A 260 -10.07 0.71 -25.68
N GLY A 261 -10.94 1.72 -25.61
CA GLY A 261 -12.36 1.52 -25.84
C GLY A 261 -13.01 0.47 -24.95
N GLY A 262 -12.50 0.27 -23.72
CA GLY A 262 -12.95 -0.76 -22.78
C GLY A 262 -12.33 -2.14 -22.97
N GLU A 263 -11.51 -2.36 -24.02
CA GLU A 263 -10.81 -3.62 -24.25
C GLU A 263 -9.41 -3.61 -23.61
N ILE A 264 -9.07 -4.73 -22.94
CA ILE A 264 -7.74 -4.95 -22.35
C ILE A 264 -6.82 -5.53 -23.42
N ILE A 265 -5.73 -4.82 -23.73
CA ILE A 265 -4.75 -5.16 -24.76
C ILE A 265 -3.39 -5.38 -24.11
N PRO A 266 -2.85 -6.63 -24.09
CA PRO A 266 -1.50 -6.90 -23.61
C PRO A 266 -0.46 -6.11 -24.44
N THR A 267 0.54 -5.52 -23.76
CA THR A 267 1.56 -4.67 -24.40
C THR A 267 2.92 -5.36 -24.58
N GLY A 268 3.12 -6.52 -23.94
CA GLY A 268 4.41 -7.21 -23.97
C GLY A 268 5.54 -6.32 -23.42
N GLU A 269 6.61 -6.15 -24.18
CA GLU A 269 7.76 -5.33 -23.81
C GLU A 269 7.66 -3.87 -24.36
N ALA A 270 6.56 -3.52 -25.04
CA ALA A 270 6.35 -2.15 -25.52
C ALA A 270 6.25 -1.18 -24.33
N LYS A 271 7.02 -0.09 -24.42
CA LYS A 271 7.04 0.95 -23.38
C LYS A 271 5.78 1.81 -23.43
N ILE A 272 5.50 2.55 -22.35
CA ILE A 272 4.41 3.53 -22.39
C ILE A 272 4.60 4.51 -23.56
N SER A 273 5.83 4.94 -23.86
CA SER A 273 6.12 5.79 -25.02
C SER A 273 5.66 5.22 -26.37
N ASP A 274 5.54 3.90 -26.46
CA ASP A 274 5.15 3.21 -27.70
C ASP A 274 3.61 3.02 -27.79
N VAL A 275 2.90 3.08 -26.67
CA VAL A 275 1.47 2.81 -26.58
C VAL A 275 0.60 4.03 -26.24
N LEU A 276 1.18 5.06 -25.60
CA LEU A 276 0.49 6.30 -25.25
C LEU A 276 0.40 7.22 -26.49
N ASP A 277 -0.77 7.31 -27.06
CA ASP A 277 -1.05 8.23 -28.19
C ASP A 277 -1.81 9.45 -27.67
N PRO A 278 -1.19 10.66 -27.64
CA PRO A 278 -1.85 11.88 -27.18
C PRO A 278 -3.09 12.32 -27.97
N ASP A 279 -3.29 11.77 -29.17
CA ASP A 279 -4.45 12.12 -30.02
C ASP A 279 -5.66 11.22 -29.77
N SER A 280 -5.46 10.03 -29.21
CA SER A 280 -6.54 9.04 -29.05
C SER A 280 -6.69 8.48 -27.63
N THR A 281 -5.65 8.60 -26.74
CA THR A 281 -5.75 8.08 -25.37
C THR A 281 -6.61 8.99 -24.51
N SER A 282 -7.65 8.42 -23.88
CA SER A 282 -8.49 9.15 -22.93
C SER A 282 -7.76 9.39 -21.58
N VAL A 283 -8.36 10.26 -20.76
CA VAL A 283 -7.83 10.51 -19.39
C VAL A 283 -7.91 9.24 -18.54
N GLU A 284 -9.00 8.48 -18.66
CA GLU A 284 -9.20 7.23 -17.92
C GLU A 284 -8.20 6.15 -18.35
N GLU A 285 -7.89 6.06 -19.64
CA GLU A 285 -6.86 5.15 -20.18
C GLU A 285 -5.47 5.54 -19.69
N LEU A 286 -5.16 6.85 -19.63
CA LEU A 286 -3.90 7.34 -19.06
C LEU A 286 -3.81 7.05 -17.56
N GLU A 287 -4.85 7.32 -16.77
CA GLU A 287 -4.90 6.99 -15.34
C GLU A 287 -4.68 5.50 -15.14
N HIS A 288 -5.30 4.67 -15.97
CA HIS A 288 -5.10 3.22 -15.93
C HIS A 288 -3.63 2.85 -16.21
N LEU A 289 -2.99 3.41 -17.23
CA LEU A 289 -1.57 3.16 -17.51
C LEU A 289 -0.67 3.51 -16.31
N MET A 290 -0.95 4.62 -15.62
CA MET A 290 -0.22 5.02 -14.42
C MET A 290 -0.39 4.03 -13.25
N THR A 291 -1.50 3.29 -13.19
CA THR A 291 -1.72 2.26 -12.16
C THR A 291 -0.97 0.94 -12.41
N MET A 292 -0.36 0.77 -13.59
CA MET A 292 0.42 -0.44 -13.92
C MET A 292 1.82 -0.46 -13.29
N PHE A 293 2.15 0.52 -12.46
CA PHE A 293 3.43 0.64 -11.76
C PHE A 293 3.20 0.62 -10.25
N PHE A 294 4.12 -0.02 -9.55
CA PHE A 294 4.01 -0.32 -8.12
C PHE A 294 5.25 0.16 -7.34
N PRO A 295 5.74 1.40 -7.57
CA PRO A 295 6.87 1.93 -6.80
C PRO A 295 6.49 2.13 -5.33
N ASP A 296 7.51 2.39 -4.49
CA ASP A 296 7.32 2.70 -3.07
C ASP A 296 6.37 3.89 -2.85
N ALA A 297 6.49 4.92 -3.68
CA ALA A 297 5.53 6.03 -3.78
C ALA A 297 5.06 6.15 -5.23
N ARG A 298 3.76 6.17 -5.45
CA ARG A 298 3.13 6.25 -6.77
C ARG A 298 2.42 7.58 -6.95
N THR A 299 2.60 8.20 -8.13
CA THR A 299 1.88 9.42 -8.49
C THR A 299 0.63 9.09 -9.30
N LYS A 300 -0.47 9.69 -8.90
CA LYS A 300 -1.73 9.87 -9.64
C LYS A 300 -2.06 11.37 -9.65
N ARG A 301 -3.32 11.76 -9.41
CA ARG A 301 -3.68 13.15 -9.03
C ARG A 301 -3.39 13.44 -7.55
N TYR A 302 -2.69 12.54 -6.88
CA TYR A 302 -2.21 12.56 -5.51
C TYR A 302 -0.98 11.65 -5.41
N ILE A 303 -0.30 11.65 -4.29
CA ILE A 303 0.82 10.73 -4.03
C ILE A 303 0.32 9.61 -3.14
N GLU A 304 0.52 8.37 -3.55
CA GLU A 304 0.14 7.16 -2.83
C GLU A 304 1.37 6.53 -2.18
N ILE A 305 1.32 6.34 -0.88
CA ILE A 305 2.39 5.78 -0.04
C ILE A 305 2.11 4.29 0.13
N ARG A 306 3.05 3.41 -0.27
CA ARG A 306 2.78 1.98 -0.51
C ARG A 306 3.67 1.01 0.28
N MET A 307 4.58 1.51 1.11
CA MET A 307 5.61 0.71 1.77
C MET A 307 5.13 -0.09 2.98
N MET A 308 3.98 0.28 3.57
CA MET A 308 3.54 -0.25 4.85
C MET A 308 2.80 -1.58 4.68
N ASP A 309 3.08 -2.53 5.56
CA ASP A 309 2.22 -3.70 5.74
C ASP A 309 0.87 -3.30 6.33
N SER A 310 -0.16 -4.11 6.09
CA SER A 310 -1.43 -3.99 6.81
C SER A 310 -1.21 -4.18 8.30
N VAL A 311 -1.70 -3.23 9.10
CA VAL A 311 -1.62 -3.24 10.56
C VAL A 311 -3.00 -3.02 11.18
N PRO A 312 -3.31 -3.65 12.34
CA PRO A 312 -4.63 -3.55 12.93
C PRO A 312 -4.92 -2.18 13.54
N TYR A 313 -6.20 -1.87 13.69
CA TYR A 313 -6.67 -0.75 14.51
C TYR A 313 -6.20 -0.93 15.98
N PRO A 314 -5.73 0.13 16.66
CA PRO A 314 -5.67 1.53 16.20
C PRO A 314 -4.35 1.92 15.52
N LEU A 315 -3.42 0.98 15.27
CA LEU A 315 -2.09 1.30 14.73
C LEU A 315 -2.16 1.81 13.27
N ASN A 316 -3.17 1.37 12.49
CA ASN A 316 -3.43 1.90 11.16
C ASN A 316 -3.70 3.42 11.19
N LEU A 317 -4.46 3.91 12.18
CA LEU A 317 -4.69 5.36 12.34
C LEU A 317 -3.42 6.10 12.79
N ALA A 318 -2.53 5.44 13.52
CA ALA A 318 -1.24 6.03 13.87
C ALA A 318 -0.36 6.24 12.62
N ALA A 319 -0.43 5.36 11.61
CA ALA A 319 0.23 5.56 10.33
C ALA A 319 -0.35 6.77 9.57
N VAL A 320 -1.68 6.93 9.55
CA VAL A 320 -2.35 8.11 8.96
C VAL A 320 -1.90 9.39 9.67
N ALA A 321 -1.87 9.38 11.00
CA ALA A 321 -1.46 10.52 11.82
C ALA A 321 0.02 10.89 11.58
N LEU A 322 0.90 9.89 11.53
CA LEU A 322 2.31 10.10 11.18
C LEU A 322 2.44 10.82 9.84
N ILE A 323 1.81 10.29 8.81
CA ILE A 323 1.86 10.85 7.45
C ILE A 323 1.27 12.26 7.42
N LYS A 324 0.10 12.50 8.02
CA LYS A 324 -0.50 13.84 8.09
C LYS A 324 0.42 14.84 8.76
N GLY A 325 0.94 14.52 9.95
CA GLY A 325 1.79 15.43 10.72
C GLY A 325 3.13 15.74 10.04
N LEU A 326 3.64 14.83 9.21
CA LEU A 326 4.89 15.02 8.48
C LEU A 326 4.70 15.82 7.18
N PHE A 327 3.68 15.46 6.37
CA PHE A 327 3.56 15.97 5.01
C PHE A 327 2.59 17.15 4.84
N TYR A 328 1.76 17.44 5.85
CA TYR A 328 0.84 18.60 5.84
C TYR A 328 1.29 19.72 6.79
N SER A 329 2.48 19.59 7.38
CA SER A 329 3.21 20.66 8.06
C SER A 329 4.39 21.08 7.19
N GLU A 330 4.40 22.32 6.74
CA GLU A 330 5.48 22.87 5.90
C GLU A 330 6.84 22.78 6.61
N ASP A 331 6.90 23.13 7.89
CA ASP A 331 8.12 23.04 8.70
C ASP A 331 8.66 21.61 8.82
N ASN A 332 7.78 20.62 8.98
CA ASN A 332 8.20 19.23 9.08
C ASN A 332 8.64 18.69 7.72
N LEU A 333 7.91 19.01 6.66
CA LEU A 333 8.29 18.63 5.29
C LEU A 333 9.67 19.21 4.94
N GLU A 334 9.96 20.47 5.30
CA GLU A 334 11.28 21.07 5.05
C GLU A 334 12.39 20.35 5.82
N LYS A 335 12.19 20.03 7.12
CA LYS A 335 13.17 19.27 7.91
C LYS A 335 13.44 17.87 7.32
N LEU A 336 12.39 17.18 6.86
CA LEU A 336 12.52 15.89 6.20
C LEU A 336 13.21 16.02 4.83
N HIS A 337 12.89 17.05 4.08
CA HIS A 337 13.50 17.35 2.79
C HIS A 337 15.00 17.61 2.96
N GLU A 338 15.41 18.47 3.90
CA GLU A 338 16.82 18.70 4.22
C GLU A 338 17.54 17.41 4.61
N PHE A 339 16.93 16.58 5.46
CA PHE A 339 17.49 15.27 5.83
C PHE A 339 17.64 14.34 4.61
N SER A 340 16.72 14.40 3.66
CA SER A 340 16.72 13.54 2.47
C SER A 340 17.76 13.95 1.41
N LYS A 341 18.27 15.21 1.43
CA LYS A 341 19.16 15.74 0.38
C LYS A 341 20.46 14.94 0.23
N THR A 342 20.97 14.38 1.31
CA THR A 342 22.22 13.60 1.32
C THR A 342 22.03 12.13 1.00
N ILE A 343 20.77 11.66 0.93
CA ILE A 343 20.46 10.24 0.69
C ILE A 343 20.45 9.98 -0.82
N GLN A 344 21.18 8.95 -1.25
CA GLN A 344 21.28 8.50 -2.62
C GLN A 344 20.54 7.16 -2.81
N ALA A 345 20.25 6.77 -4.04
CA ALA A 345 19.60 5.50 -4.36
C ALA A 345 20.34 4.28 -3.76
N ALA A 346 21.68 4.31 -3.78
CA ALA A 346 22.49 3.26 -3.18
C ALA A 346 22.30 3.15 -1.67
N ASP A 347 22.13 4.27 -0.96
CA ASP A 347 21.87 4.27 0.49
C ASP A 347 20.52 3.65 0.82
N ILE A 348 19.49 3.95 0.01
CA ILE A 348 18.14 3.39 0.15
C ILE A 348 18.18 1.88 -0.07
N LEU A 349 18.83 1.42 -1.14
CA LEU A 349 18.97 0.00 -1.43
C LEU A 349 19.75 -0.73 -0.31
N SER A 350 20.88 -0.16 0.12
CA SER A 350 21.67 -0.70 1.23
C SER A 350 20.85 -0.80 2.50
N SER A 351 20.09 0.24 2.84
CA SER A 351 19.20 0.25 4.01
C SER A 351 18.09 -0.80 3.90
N LYS A 352 17.47 -0.98 2.72
CA LYS A 352 16.47 -2.04 2.49
C LYS A 352 17.08 -3.43 2.66
N ILE A 353 18.32 -3.67 2.19
CA ILE A 353 19.02 -4.93 2.39
C ILE A 353 19.33 -5.14 3.89
N GLU A 354 19.81 -4.11 4.56
CA GLU A 354 20.12 -4.19 6.01
C GLU A 354 18.86 -4.42 6.85
N LEU A 355 17.69 -3.88 6.43
CA LEU A 355 16.38 -4.15 7.05
C LEU A 355 16.06 -5.65 7.09
N LEU A 356 16.43 -6.41 6.05
CA LEU A 356 16.16 -7.86 6.01
C LEU A 356 16.93 -8.64 7.08
N GLU A 357 18.05 -8.11 7.56
CA GLU A 357 18.88 -8.75 8.56
C GLU A 357 18.61 -8.20 9.97
N LYS A 358 18.45 -6.88 10.11
CA LYS A 358 18.48 -6.16 11.38
C LYS A 358 17.15 -5.51 11.80
N GLY A 359 16.13 -5.50 10.93
CA GLY A 359 14.85 -4.83 11.22
C GLY A 359 15.07 -3.36 11.62
N LEU A 360 14.51 -2.93 12.73
CA LEU A 360 14.60 -1.54 13.22
C LEU A 360 16.03 -1.03 13.51
N GLU A 361 16.99 -1.94 13.68
CA GLU A 361 18.40 -1.60 13.89
C GLU A 361 19.17 -1.33 12.58
N ALA A 362 18.54 -1.57 11.43
CA ALA A 362 19.10 -1.19 10.12
C ALA A 362 19.32 0.31 10.06
N LYS A 363 20.29 0.74 9.23
CA LYS A 363 20.69 2.15 9.17
C LYS A 363 20.33 2.80 7.85
N LEU A 364 19.94 4.06 7.93
CA LEU A 364 19.81 4.98 6.81
C LEU A 364 20.52 6.28 7.18
N ASN A 365 21.44 6.74 6.34
CA ASN A 365 22.22 7.96 6.58
C ASN A 365 22.87 8.00 8.00
N GLY A 366 23.44 6.87 8.41
CA GLY A 366 24.15 6.73 9.70
C GLY A 366 23.29 6.60 10.97
N LYS A 367 21.97 6.76 10.86
CA LYS A 367 21.02 6.61 11.97
C LYS A 367 20.23 5.30 11.84
N THR A 368 19.82 4.72 12.96
CA THR A 368 18.95 3.54 12.92
C THR A 368 17.56 3.90 12.43
N ILE A 369 16.86 2.96 11.81
CA ILE A 369 15.45 3.13 11.42
C ILE A 369 14.59 3.48 12.63
N LEU A 370 14.88 2.88 13.79
CA LEU A 370 14.23 3.19 15.06
C LEU A 370 14.39 4.66 15.46
N ASP A 371 15.63 5.19 15.39
CA ASP A 371 15.90 6.58 15.79
C ASP A 371 15.24 7.58 14.83
N ILE A 372 15.28 7.28 13.52
CA ILE A 372 14.60 8.10 12.52
C ILE A 372 13.08 8.05 12.76
N GLY A 373 12.53 6.86 13.03
CA GLY A 373 11.10 6.69 13.34
C GLY A 373 10.66 7.49 14.57
N LYS A 374 11.43 7.44 15.67
CA LYS A 374 11.16 8.26 16.87
C LYS A 374 11.20 9.75 16.58
N TRP A 375 12.17 10.19 15.77
CA TRP A 375 12.25 11.59 15.33
C TRP A 375 11.05 11.99 14.50
N MET A 376 10.62 11.16 13.53
CA MET A 376 9.44 11.41 12.70
C MET A 376 8.15 11.49 13.53
N VAL A 377 7.97 10.57 14.50
CA VAL A 377 6.81 10.60 15.42
C VAL A 377 6.78 11.89 16.23
N LYS A 378 7.93 12.32 16.76
CA LYS A 378 8.02 13.59 17.49
C LYS A 378 7.62 14.78 16.62
N LEU A 379 8.17 14.89 15.40
CA LEU A 379 7.80 15.94 14.45
C LEU A 379 6.30 15.97 14.16
N ALA A 380 5.73 14.79 13.87
CA ALA A 380 4.31 14.67 13.56
C ALA A 380 3.43 15.07 14.76
N LYS A 381 3.80 14.63 15.97
CA LYS A 381 3.08 14.94 17.20
C LYS A 381 2.99 16.44 17.48
N ASP A 382 4.10 17.16 17.25
CA ASP A 382 4.17 18.61 17.48
C ASP A 382 3.26 19.40 16.49
N ALA A 383 2.94 18.83 15.32
CA ALA A 383 2.17 19.49 14.26
C ALA A 383 0.66 19.15 14.27
N LEU A 384 0.24 18.06 14.92
CA LEU A 384 -1.12 17.50 14.79
C LEU A 384 -2.15 18.13 15.74
N GLY A 385 -1.75 18.86 16.77
CA GLY A 385 -2.68 19.40 17.77
C GLY A 385 -3.49 18.29 18.47
N ASP A 386 -4.81 18.38 18.40
CA ASP A 386 -5.72 17.40 19.02
C ASP A 386 -5.64 16.00 18.38
N GLU A 387 -5.25 15.89 17.13
CA GLU A 387 -5.09 14.60 16.43
C GLU A 387 -3.79 13.86 16.81
N ALA A 388 -2.90 14.47 17.61
CA ALA A 388 -1.68 13.82 18.11
C ALA A 388 -1.97 12.55 18.93
N VAL A 389 -3.17 12.42 19.49
CA VAL A 389 -3.63 11.23 20.23
C VAL A 389 -3.55 9.95 19.40
N TYR A 390 -3.74 10.05 18.10
CA TYR A 390 -3.66 8.89 17.19
C TYR A 390 -2.24 8.34 17.04
N LEU A 391 -1.19 9.09 17.38
CA LEU A 391 0.20 8.61 17.34
C LEU A 391 0.56 7.72 18.54
N ILE A 392 -0.21 7.74 19.63
CA ILE A 392 0.12 7.04 20.88
C ILE A 392 0.48 5.55 20.66
N PRO A 393 -0.28 4.76 19.87
CA PRO A 393 0.05 3.34 19.66
C PRO A 393 1.43 3.13 19.05
N LEU A 394 1.80 3.93 18.04
CA LEU A 394 3.10 3.85 17.39
C LEU A 394 4.22 4.35 18.31
N GLU A 395 4.03 5.49 18.99
CA GLU A 395 4.99 6.06 19.95
C GLU A 395 5.36 5.04 21.01
N GLN A 396 4.37 4.39 21.65
CA GLN A 396 4.58 3.37 22.68
C GLN A 396 5.34 2.13 22.17
N LEU A 397 5.14 1.73 20.92
CA LEU A 397 5.89 0.65 20.31
C LEU A 397 7.35 1.03 20.12
N LEU A 398 7.61 2.20 19.52
CA LEU A 398 8.96 2.66 19.23
C LEU A 398 9.76 2.98 20.50
N GLU A 399 9.13 3.47 21.57
CA GLU A 399 9.77 3.66 22.87
C GLU A 399 10.32 2.33 23.43
N LYS A 400 9.61 1.23 23.20
CA LYS A 400 10.03 -0.13 23.57
C LYS A 400 10.98 -0.78 22.56
N GLY A 401 11.39 -0.07 21.51
CA GLY A 401 12.20 -0.61 20.41
C GLY A 401 11.48 -1.69 19.60
N LYS A 402 10.13 -1.61 19.47
CA LYS A 402 9.31 -2.62 18.83
C LYS A 402 8.55 -2.07 17.61
N ASN A 403 8.21 -2.98 16.71
CA ASN A 403 7.24 -2.81 15.64
C ASN A 403 6.23 -3.99 15.66
N PRO A 404 5.24 -4.03 14.79
CA PRO A 404 4.26 -5.11 14.72
C PRO A 404 4.86 -6.52 14.58
N TYR A 405 5.91 -6.68 13.77
CA TYR A 405 6.62 -7.96 13.62
C TYR A 405 7.14 -8.48 14.97
N ILE A 406 7.75 -7.60 15.78
CA ILE A 406 8.31 -7.99 17.09
C ILE A 406 7.22 -8.42 18.05
N ILE A 407 6.02 -7.79 18.02
CA ILE A 407 4.86 -8.22 18.82
C ILE A 407 4.49 -9.67 18.49
N THR A 408 4.37 -9.98 17.21
CA THR A 408 4.04 -11.32 16.72
C THR A 408 5.14 -12.33 17.09
N LYS A 409 6.41 -11.95 16.91
CA LYS A 409 7.58 -12.77 17.23
C LYS A 409 7.67 -13.10 18.71
N ASP A 410 7.49 -12.11 19.59
CA ASP A 410 7.54 -12.30 21.06
C ASP A 410 6.39 -13.18 21.56
N SER A 411 5.26 -13.18 20.87
CA SER A 411 4.08 -13.98 21.18
C SER A 411 4.15 -15.41 20.61
N TYR A 412 5.09 -15.68 19.69
CA TYR A 412 5.22 -16.97 19.02
C TYR A 412 6.12 -17.92 19.78
N SER A 413 5.53 -18.98 20.32
CA SER A 413 6.22 -20.02 21.10
C SER A 413 6.69 -21.24 20.28
N GLY A 414 6.78 -21.10 18.95
CA GLY A 414 7.23 -22.16 18.03
C GLY A 414 6.12 -23.09 17.51
N SER A 415 4.94 -23.10 18.13
CA SER A 415 3.80 -23.97 17.71
C SER A 415 2.46 -23.24 17.65
N ASP A 416 2.22 -22.24 18.49
CA ASP A 416 0.93 -21.56 18.60
C ASP A 416 0.88 -20.29 17.74
N ARG A 417 0.60 -20.50 16.44
CA ARG A 417 0.41 -19.38 15.49
C ARG A 417 -0.80 -18.53 15.83
N ARG A 418 -1.85 -19.13 16.36
CA ARG A 418 -3.06 -18.40 16.76
C ARG A 418 -2.74 -17.35 17.82
N LYS A 419 -2.00 -17.74 18.86
CA LYS A 419 -1.55 -16.82 19.89
C LYS A 419 -0.65 -15.72 19.33
N ALA A 420 0.25 -16.08 18.41
CA ALA A 420 1.18 -15.13 17.80
C ALA A 420 0.47 -13.99 17.07
N ILE A 421 -0.60 -14.29 16.29
CA ILE A 421 -1.34 -13.30 15.50
C ILE A 421 -2.57 -12.74 16.22
N ASP A 422 -2.84 -13.12 17.47
CA ASP A 422 -4.07 -12.76 18.18
C ASP A 422 -4.30 -11.24 18.27
N TRP A 423 -3.24 -10.47 18.43
CA TRP A 423 -3.25 -9.02 18.47
C TRP A 423 -3.63 -8.36 17.13
N ALA A 424 -3.41 -9.06 16.00
CA ALA A 424 -3.72 -8.58 14.65
C ALA A 424 -5.13 -8.98 14.17
N ILE A 425 -5.89 -9.71 15.00
CA ILE A 425 -7.27 -10.09 14.71
C ILE A 425 -8.19 -8.93 15.08
N LEU A 426 -8.95 -8.47 14.11
CA LEU A 426 -9.93 -7.42 14.31
C LEU A 426 -11.16 -7.97 15.04
N ARG A 427 -11.57 -7.24 16.08
CA ARG A 427 -12.68 -7.57 16.95
C ARG A 427 -13.57 -6.34 17.12
N ARG A 428 -14.83 -6.56 17.51
CA ARG A 428 -15.74 -5.49 17.94
C ARG A 428 -15.22 -4.77 19.18
#